data_6889af641fa14805ce27ef3311406141
#
_entry.id   6889af641fa14805ce27ef3311406141
#
_cell.length_a   1.000
_cell.length_b   1.000
_cell.length_c   1.000
_cell.angle_alpha   90.00
_cell.angle_beta   90.00
_cell.angle_gamma   90.00
#
_symmetry.space_group_name_H-M   'P 1'
#
loop_
_entity.id
_entity.type
_entity.pdbx_description
1 polymer ?
#
loop_
_entity_poly.entity_id
_entity_poly.type
_entity_poly.pdbx_seq_one_letter_code
_entity_poly.pdbx_strand_id
1 'polypeptide(L)'
;MFFVLSKTLQYFIFPLTLVLLALIVVFALYYRKHTRAVFGALIVGLYVLCMPITSGSLVGWLEGPRPSPDIFAQKYDVAVVLTGMLNLGLSTEGNLEFQEGVDRILAGISVVRRGIADQLLITGGSGSLLDQSKSEAVLLREFAMEAGLSSDQIIIDPTSRNTHENSVNTATLVRERGYGKILLITSAFHMRRSEAAFNKQGLFPVVYPVDFRTSGTISVFSFLPSAGALSRITWMIHELVGLAVYRIQGYI
;
A
#
# COMPACT_ATOMS: atom_id res chain seq x y z
N MET A 1 -7.98 3.73 19.43
CA MET A 1 -6.92 4.73 19.74
C MET A 1 -5.73 4.62 18.80
N PHE A 2 -5.12 3.44 18.60
CA PHE A 2 -4.00 3.22 17.68
C PHE A 2 -4.28 3.65 16.23
N PHE A 3 -5.44 3.28 15.67
CA PHE A 3 -5.85 3.62 14.31
C PHE A 3 -5.88 5.14 14.06
N VAL A 4 -6.39 5.92 15.02
CA VAL A 4 -6.41 7.39 14.93
C VAL A 4 -4.99 7.94 15.00
N LEU A 5 -4.18 7.44 15.96
CA LEU A 5 -2.82 7.92 16.16
C LEU A 5 -1.92 7.65 14.93
N SER A 6 -2.03 6.45 14.34
CA SER A 6 -1.25 6.10 13.14
C SER A 6 -1.61 6.97 11.94
N LYS A 7 -2.89 7.32 11.78
CA LYS A 7 -3.37 8.17 10.69
C LYS A 7 -3.02 9.66 10.87
N THR A 8 -2.90 10.14 12.10
CA THR A 8 -2.59 11.56 12.38
C THR A 8 -1.09 11.82 12.47
N LEU A 9 -0.33 10.94 13.13
CA LEU A 9 1.10 11.12 13.35
C LEU A 9 1.90 11.18 12.03
N GLN A 10 1.48 10.43 11.03
CA GLN A 10 2.16 10.38 9.73
C GLN A 10 2.29 11.77 9.07
N TYR A 11 1.27 12.65 9.21
CA TYR A 11 1.31 13.99 8.60
C TYR A 11 2.44 14.87 9.14
N PHE A 12 2.88 14.63 10.39
CA PHE A 12 4.00 15.38 10.98
C PHE A 12 5.37 14.87 10.51
N ILE A 13 5.43 13.64 9.97
CA ILE A 13 6.68 12.99 9.54
C ILE A 13 6.88 13.12 8.01
N PHE A 14 5.85 13.51 7.27
CA PHE A 14 5.96 13.65 5.82
C PHE A 14 6.98 14.71 5.41
N PRO A 15 7.77 14.47 4.34
CA PRO A 15 8.87 15.34 3.93
C PRO A 15 8.44 16.79 3.74
N LEU A 16 7.28 17.04 3.17
CA LEU A 16 6.76 18.39 2.97
C LEU A 16 6.50 19.12 4.29
N THR A 17 5.90 18.44 5.26
CA THR A 17 5.64 19.02 6.59
C THR A 17 6.95 19.34 7.31
N LEU A 18 7.94 18.42 7.25
CA LEU A 18 9.24 18.63 7.87
C LEU A 18 9.98 19.81 7.22
N VAL A 19 9.93 19.93 5.88
CA VAL A 19 10.52 21.06 5.16
C VAL A 19 9.83 22.38 5.55
N LEU A 20 8.51 22.42 5.61
CA LEU A 20 7.78 23.62 6.04
C LEU A 20 8.12 24.04 7.48
N LEU A 21 8.16 23.08 8.41
CA LEU A 21 8.58 23.34 9.79
C LEU A 21 10.01 23.85 9.86
N ALA A 22 10.93 23.24 9.10
CA ALA A 22 12.30 23.69 9.02
C ALA A 22 12.43 25.11 8.45
N LEU A 23 11.65 25.45 7.41
CA LEU A 23 11.59 26.80 6.85
C LEU A 23 11.08 27.83 7.86
N ILE A 24 10.06 27.49 8.67
CA ILE A 24 9.54 28.36 9.75
C ILE A 24 10.64 28.60 10.79
N VAL A 25 11.37 27.56 11.21
CA VAL A 25 12.50 27.70 12.16
C VAL A 25 13.61 28.57 11.57
N VAL A 26 13.98 28.35 10.30
CA VAL A 26 14.99 29.17 9.60
C VAL A 26 14.54 30.62 9.52
N PHE A 27 13.27 30.89 9.22
CA PHE A 27 12.71 32.25 9.20
C PHE A 27 12.79 32.90 10.58
N ALA A 28 12.40 32.18 11.63
CA ALA A 28 12.45 32.69 13.02
C ALA A 28 13.91 32.97 13.49
N LEU A 29 14.87 32.25 12.94
CA LEU A 29 16.31 32.38 13.27
C LEU A 29 17.10 33.22 12.25
N TYR A 30 16.42 33.95 11.36
CA TYR A 30 17.03 34.61 10.20
C TYR A 30 18.26 35.48 10.53
N TYR A 31 18.29 36.13 11.66
CA TYR A 31 19.41 36.98 12.09
C TYR A 31 20.61 36.23 12.67
N ARG A 32 20.58 34.91 12.77
CA ARG A 32 21.71 34.12 13.30
C ARG A 32 22.77 33.79 12.22
N LYS A 33 24.05 33.78 12.62
CA LYS A 33 25.21 33.62 11.74
C LYS A 33 25.18 32.41 10.78
N HIS A 34 24.52 31.32 11.17
CA HIS A 34 24.51 30.06 10.40
C HIS A 34 23.25 29.86 9.57
N THR A 35 22.31 30.79 9.56
CA THR A 35 20.99 30.64 8.90
C THR A 35 21.11 30.37 7.40
N ARG A 36 22.06 31.03 6.72
CA ARG A 36 22.28 30.80 5.26
C ARG A 36 22.77 29.39 4.97
N ALA A 37 23.64 28.83 5.80
CA ALA A 37 24.14 27.45 5.62
C ALA A 37 23.00 26.43 5.85
N VAL A 38 22.18 26.63 6.89
CA VAL A 38 21.00 25.78 7.15
C VAL A 38 20.00 25.87 5.99
N PHE A 39 19.73 27.07 5.48
CA PHE A 39 18.83 27.25 4.34
C PHE A 39 19.36 26.57 3.08
N GLY A 40 20.65 26.70 2.78
CA GLY A 40 21.31 26.00 1.70
C GLY A 40 21.20 24.48 1.83
N ALA A 41 21.46 23.94 3.03
CA ALA A 41 21.33 22.51 3.30
C ALA A 41 19.90 22.00 3.11
N LEU A 42 18.88 22.78 3.50
CA LEU A 42 17.46 22.44 3.27
C LEU A 42 17.12 22.40 1.76
N ILE A 43 17.61 23.37 0.99
CA ILE A 43 17.40 23.37 -0.47
C ILE A 43 18.04 22.13 -1.11
N VAL A 44 19.29 21.84 -0.78
CA VAL A 44 20.00 20.67 -1.30
C VAL A 44 19.29 19.37 -0.87
N GLY A 45 18.90 19.25 0.40
CA GLY A 45 18.18 18.09 0.92
C GLY A 45 16.85 17.87 0.19
N LEU A 46 16.06 18.94 0.00
CA LEU A 46 14.80 18.86 -0.76
C LEU A 46 15.05 18.49 -2.22
N TYR A 47 16.07 19.07 -2.86
CA TYR A 47 16.44 18.73 -4.22
C TYR A 47 16.74 17.24 -4.35
N VAL A 48 17.57 16.68 -3.46
CA VAL A 48 17.94 15.26 -3.45
C VAL A 48 16.71 14.36 -3.22
N LEU A 49 15.84 14.73 -2.29
CA LEU A 49 14.59 13.97 -2.05
C LEU A 49 13.62 14.02 -3.24
N CYS A 50 13.64 15.11 -4.01
CA CYS A 50 12.81 15.24 -5.20
C CYS A 50 13.39 14.58 -6.46
N MET A 51 14.62 14.06 -6.43
CA MET A 51 15.19 13.36 -7.58
C MET A 51 14.57 11.98 -7.78
N PRO A 52 14.11 11.64 -9.01
CA PRO A 52 13.62 10.29 -9.34
C PRO A 52 14.63 9.17 -9.04
N ILE A 53 15.94 9.42 -9.20
CA ILE A 53 16.95 8.41 -8.89
C ILE A 53 16.98 8.07 -7.39
N THR A 54 16.87 9.06 -6.52
CA THR A 54 16.85 8.86 -5.07
C THR A 54 15.57 8.10 -4.66
N SER A 55 14.41 8.61 -5.06
CA SER A 55 13.13 7.98 -4.74
C SER A 55 13.00 6.59 -5.35
N GLY A 56 13.48 6.41 -6.59
CA GLY A 56 13.45 5.12 -7.29
C GLY A 56 14.32 4.06 -6.59
N SER A 57 15.54 4.41 -6.17
CA SER A 57 16.41 3.49 -5.45
C SER A 57 15.84 3.06 -4.09
N LEU A 58 15.30 4.02 -3.34
CA LEU A 58 14.73 3.77 -2.02
C LEU A 58 13.42 2.96 -2.09
N VAL A 59 12.52 3.31 -3.00
CA VAL A 59 11.27 2.58 -3.20
C VAL A 59 11.54 1.20 -3.80
N GLY A 60 12.47 1.08 -4.77
CA GLY A 60 12.86 -0.22 -5.33
C GLY A 60 13.42 -1.20 -4.29
N TRP A 61 14.16 -0.68 -3.29
CA TRP A 61 14.58 -1.49 -2.15
C TRP A 61 13.38 -2.00 -1.32
N LEU A 62 12.35 -1.16 -1.13
CA LEU A 62 11.14 -1.55 -0.40
C LEU A 62 10.28 -2.56 -1.20
N GLU A 63 10.14 -2.35 -2.51
CA GLU A 63 9.37 -3.21 -3.41
C GLU A 63 9.96 -4.61 -3.55
N GLY A 64 11.28 -4.74 -3.46
CA GLY A 64 11.97 -6.02 -3.67
C GLY A 64 11.93 -6.51 -5.12
N PRO A 65 12.25 -7.78 -5.35
CA PRO A 65 12.27 -8.36 -6.69
C PRO A 65 10.86 -8.55 -7.27
N ARG A 66 10.78 -8.57 -8.60
CA ARG A 66 9.55 -8.96 -9.29
C ARG A 66 9.24 -10.44 -9.01
N PRO A 67 7.95 -10.82 -8.97
CA PRO A 67 7.56 -12.21 -8.71
C PRO A 67 8.09 -13.16 -9.80
N SER A 68 8.52 -14.36 -9.38
CA SER A 68 8.89 -15.41 -10.33
C SER A 68 7.65 -15.86 -11.11
N PRO A 69 7.79 -16.17 -12.43
CA PRO A 69 6.72 -16.80 -13.21
C PRO A 69 6.19 -18.10 -12.61
N ASP A 70 6.98 -18.80 -11.78
CA ASP A 70 6.61 -20.08 -11.15
C ASP A 70 5.38 -19.98 -10.25
N ILE A 71 5.05 -18.78 -9.75
CA ILE A 71 3.82 -18.56 -8.97
C ILE A 71 2.57 -18.92 -9.78
N PHE A 72 2.61 -18.79 -11.10
CA PHE A 72 1.50 -19.11 -12.00
C PHE A 72 1.47 -20.58 -12.45
N ALA A 73 2.53 -21.34 -12.17
CA ALA A 73 2.58 -22.79 -12.41
C ALA A 73 1.94 -23.62 -11.28
N GLN A 74 1.53 -22.93 -10.20
CA GLN A 74 0.92 -23.56 -9.04
C GLN A 74 -0.58 -23.19 -8.99
N LYS A 75 -1.34 -24.01 -8.25
CA LYS A 75 -2.75 -23.72 -7.97
C LYS A 75 -2.93 -23.27 -6.53
N TYR A 76 -3.86 -22.33 -6.31
CA TYR A 76 -4.18 -21.77 -5.01
C TYR A 76 -5.67 -21.93 -4.72
N ASP A 77 -6.02 -22.15 -3.45
CA ASP A 77 -7.41 -22.23 -3.02
C ASP A 77 -8.06 -20.84 -3.09
N VAL A 78 -7.29 -19.80 -2.70
CA VAL A 78 -7.77 -18.43 -2.68
C VAL A 78 -6.68 -17.43 -3.03
N ALA A 79 -7.03 -16.43 -3.85
CA ALA A 79 -6.27 -15.21 -4.06
C ALA A 79 -6.81 -14.12 -3.15
N VAL A 80 -5.99 -13.59 -2.26
CA VAL A 80 -6.35 -12.55 -1.30
C VAL A 80 -5.86 -11.20 -1.81
N VAL A 81 -6.79 -10.28 -2.08
CA VAL A 81 -6.51 -8.92 -2.53
C VAL A 81 -6.76 -7.94 -1.40
N LEU A 82 -5.72 -7.19 -1.03
CA LEU A 82 -5.85 -6.10 -0.06
C LEU A 82 -6.38 -4.85 -0.77
N THR A 83 -7.44 -4.24 -0.23
CA THR A 83 -8.04 -3.01 -0.75
C THR A 83 -7.17 -1.77 -0.53
N GLY A 84 -7.67 -0.59 -0.82
CA GLY A 84 -6.98 0.70 -0.73
C GLY A 84 -6.72 1.32 -2.11
N MET A 85 -7.59 1.04 -3.09
CA MET A 85 -7.49 1.51 -4.46
C MET A 85 -8.68 2.37 -4.91
N LEU A 86 -9.72 2.54 -4.07
CA LEU A 86 -10.87 3.37 -4.40
C LEU A 86 -10.87 4.68 -3.59
N ASN A 87 -11.30 5.75 -4.23
CA ASN A 87 -11.75 6.94 -3.53
C ASN A 87 -13.20 6.72 -3.08
N LEU A 88 -13.39 6.22 -1.86
CA LEU A 88 -14.72 5.93 -1.32
C LEU A 88 -15.64 7.15 -1.22
N GLY A 89 -15.06 8.37 -1.09
CA GLY A 89 -15.83 9.61 -1.07
C GLY A 89 -16.48 9.93 -2.41
N LEU A 90 -15.88 9.52 -3.51
CA LEU A 90 -16.36 9.77 -4.87
C LEU A 90 -17.02 8.53 -5.51
N SER A 91 -16.68 7.32 -5.04
CA SER A 91 -17.21 6.09 -5.58
C SER A 91 -18.63 5.81 -5.14
N THR A 92 -19.43 5.26 -6.06
CA THR A 92 -20.80 4.74 -5.85
C THR A 92 -20.96 3.39 -6.53
N GLU A 93 -22.03 2.67 -6.25
CA GLU A 93 -22.44 1.50 -7.03
C GLU A 93 -22.58 1.89 -8.51
N GLY A 94 -21.93 1.12 -9.39
CA GLY A 94 -21.91 1.37 -10.84
C GLY A 94 -20.99 2.50 -11.32
N ASN A 95 -20.34 3.25 -10.41
CA ASN A 95 -19.31 4.25 -10.79
C ASN A 95 -18.17 4.28 -9.78
N LEU A 96 -17.07 3.58 -10.10
CA LEU A 96 -15.92 3.46 -9.23
C LEU A 96 -14.83 4.46 -9.61
N GLU A 97 -14.42 5.28 -8.67
CA GLU A 97 -13.30 6.21 -8.81
C GLU A 97 -12.02 5.55 -8.28
N PHE A 98 -11.28 4.94 -9.20
CA PHE A 98 -10.02 4.31 -8.87
C PHE A 98 -8.93 5.35 -8.60
N GLN A 99 -8.14 5.08 -7.58
CA GLN A 99 -6.87 5.74 -7.30
C GLN A 99 -5.71 4.80 -7.70
N GLU A 100 -4.56 4.99 -7.09
CA GLU A 100 -3.42 4.13 -7.30
C GLU A 100 -3.67 2.71 -6.76
N GLY A 101 -3.02 1.72 -7.37
CA GLY A 101 -3.08 0.32 -6.92
C GLY A 101 -4.22 -0.51 -7.51
N VAL A 102 -4.91 -0.04 -8.56
CA VAL A 102 -5.93 -0.82 -9.30
C VAL A 102 -5.38 -2.16 -9.81
N ASP A 103 -4.08 -2.25 -10.06
CA ASP A 103 -3.39 -3.48 -10.46
C ASP A 103 -3.66 -4.65 -9.51
N ARG A 104 -3.96 -4.40 -8.23
CA ARG A 104 -4.24 -5.42 -7.24
C ARG A 104 -5.51 -6.20 -7.58
N ILE A 105 -6.63 -5.49 -7.80
CA ILE A 105 -7.91 -6.14 -8.12
C ILE A 105 -7.88 -6.77 -9.52
N LEU A 106 -7.24 -6.12 -10.49
CA LEU A 106 -7.09 -6.68 -11.83
C LEU A 106 -6.27 -7.97 -11.82
N ALA A 107 -5.17 -8.02 -11.04
CA ALA A 107 -4.38 -9.23 -10.85
C ALA A 107 -5.20 -10.34 -10.16
N GLY A 108 -5.95 -10.01 -9.10
CA GLY A 108 -6.84 -10.94 -8.42
C GLY A 108 -7.89 -11.56 -9.34
N ILE A 109 -8.59 -10.74 -10.12
CA ILE A 109 -9.56 -11.21 -11.11
C ILE A 109 -8.86 -12.09 -12.18
N SER A 110 -7.70 -11.66 -12.66
CA SER A 110 -6.95 -12.39 -13.69
C SER A 110 -6.56 -13.79 -13.24
N VAL A 111 -6.04 -13.96 -12.00
CA VAL A 111 -5.60 -15.30 -11.53
C VAL A 111 -6.77 -16.24 -11.31
N VAL A 112 -7.94 -15.74 -10.89
CA VAL A 112 -9.15 -16.59 -10.75
C VAL A 112 -9.70 -16.95 -12.12
N ARG A 113 -9.85 -16.01 -13.04
CA ARG A 113 -10.29 -16.29 -14.42
C ARG A 113 -9.41 -17.29 -15.17
N ARG A 114 -8.12 -17.32 -14.87
CA ARG A 114 -7.16 -18.25 -15.45
C ARG A 114 -7.14 -19.62 -14.73
N GLY A 115 -7.95 -19.79 -13.69
CA GLY A 115 -7.99 -21.02 -12.88
C GLY A 115 -6.72 -21.25 -12.04
N ILE A 116 -5.90 -20.22 -11.81
CA ILE A 116 -4.70 -20.27 -10.95
C ILE A 116 -5.12 -20.23 -9.48
N ALA A 117 -6.17 -19.49 -9.14
CA ALA A 117 -6.83 -19.56 -7.85
C ALA A 117 -8.31 -19.94 -8.04
N ASP A 118 -8.89 -20.68 -7.10
CA ASP A 118 -10.28 -21.10 -7.18
C ASP A 118 -11.23 -19.96 -6.82
N GLN A 119 -10.86 -19.13 -5.83
CA GLN A 119 -11.68 -18.02 -5.34
C GLN A 119 -10.84 -16.74 -5.15
N LEU A 120 -11.54 -15.61 -5.17
CA LEU A 120 -11.03 -14.28 -4.87
C LEU A 120 -11.55 -13.82 -3.50
N LEU A 121 -10.67 -13.57 -2.55
CA LEU A 121 -11.02 -12.90 -1.29
C LEU A 121 -10.58 -11.43 -1.37
N ILE A 122 -11.55 -10.52 -1.31
CA ILE A 122 -11.29 -9.08 -1.27
C ILE A 122 -11.43 -8.63 0.19
N THR A 123 -10.35 -8.16 0.81
CA THR A 123 -10.35 -7.78 2.21
C THR A 123 -10.05 -6.30 2.40
N GLY A 124 -10.95 -5.60 3.07
CA GLY A 124 -10.88 -4.21 3.46
C GLY A 124 -12.21 -3.47 3.37
N GLY A 125 -12.58 -2.83 4.46
CA GLY A 125 -13.75 -1.95 4.59
C GLY A 125 -13.43 -0.51 4.21
N SER A 126 -13.60 0.42 5.16
CA SER A 126 -13.21 1.81 5.00
C SER A 126 -11.92 2.11 5.79
N GLY A 127 -10.91 2.59 5.09
CA GLY A 127 -9.71 3.15 5.71
C GLY A 127 -9.88 4.60 6.22
N SER A 128 -11.08 5.19 6.05
CA SER A 128 -11.40 6.55 6.52
C SER A 128 -11.53 6.60 8.04
N LEU A 129 -11.10 7.71 8.63
CA LEU A 129 -11.35 8.01 10.06
C LEU A 129 -12.75 8.57 10.30
N LEU A 130 -13.33 9.24 9.29
CA LEU A 130 -14.53 10.04 9.43
C LEU A 130 -15.78 9.32 8.90
N ASP A 131 -15.63 8.49 7.86
CA ASP A 131 -16.73 7.79 7.22
C ASP A 131 -16.43 6.29 7.09
N GLN A 132 -17.18 5.51 7.83
CA GLN A 132 -17.12 4.03 7.84
C GLN A 132 -18.38 3.41 7.17
N SER A 133 -19.23 4.23 6.54
CA SER A 133 -20.50 3.77 5.97
C SER A 133 -20.34 2.93 4.69
N LYS A 134 -19.24 3.14 3.97
CA LYS A 134 -18.94 2.43 2.71
C LYS A 134 -17.82 1.43 2.91
N SER A 135 -17.91 0.28 2.27
CA SER A 135 -16.85 -0.73 2.22
C SER A 135 -16.29 -0.85 0.82
N GLU A 136 -14.98 -0.78 0.71
CA GLU A 136 -14.29 -0.94 -0.56
C GLU A 136 -14.46 -2.36 -1.11
N ALA A 137 -14.41 -3.39 -0.24
CA ALA A 137 -14.59 -4.78 -0.64
C ALA A 137 -15.97 -5.04 -1.25
N VAL A 138 -17.03 -4.35 -0.77
CA VAL A 138 -18.40 -4.47 -1.34
C VAL A 138 -18.42 -3.93 -2.77
N LEU A 139 -17.89 -2.72 -2.99
CA LEU A 139 -17.84 -2.10 -4.32
C LEU A 139 -16.96 -2.90 -5.31
N LEU A 140 -15.83 -3.38 -4.85
CA LEU A 140 -14.90 -4.17 -5.68
C LEU A 140 -15.46 -5.57 -5.99
N ARG A 141 -16.35 -6.13 -5.16
CA ARG A 141 -17.07 -7.36 -5.50
C ARG A 141 -17.91 -7.18 -6.74
N GLU A 142 -18.69 -6.09 -6.81
CA GLU A 142 -19.52 -5.80 -7.98
C GLU A 142 -18.65 -5.63 -9.23
N PHE A 143 -17.57 -4.88 -9.13
CA PHE A 143 -16.60 -4.73 -10.20
C PHE A 143 -16.01 -6.07 -10.67
N ALA A 144 -15.70 -6.98 -9.74
CA ALA A 144 -15.18 -8.31 -10.09
C ALA A 144 -16.23 -9.18 -10.78
N MET A 145 -17.51 -9.04 -10.40
CA MET A 145 -18.63 -9.72 -11.08
C MET A 145 -18.84 -9.18 -12.50
N GLU A 146 -18.82 -7.86 -12.69
CA GLU A 146 -18.88 -7.22 -14.00
C GLU A 146 -17.68 -7.63 -14.89
N ALA A 147 -16.51 -7.84 -14.28
CA ALA A 147 -15.32 -8.35 -14.96
C ALA A 147 -15.38 -9.87 -15.25
N GLY A 148 -16.50 -10.55 -14.94
CA GLY A 148 -16.80 -11.92 -15.35
C GLY A 148 -16.52 -13.01 -14.32
N LEU A 149 -16.32 -12.67 -13.05
CA LEU A 149 -16.31 -13.67 -11.98
C LEU A 149 -17.75 -13.96 -11.52
N SER A 150 -18.04 -15.22 -11.19
CA SER A 150 -19.31 -15.58 -10.58
C SER A 150 -19.33 -15.24 -9.07
N SER A 151 -20.50 -15.04 -8.50
CA SER A 151 -20.64 -14.63 -7.10
C SER A 151 -20.07 -15.64 -6.10
N ASP A 152 -20.10 -16.93 -6.45
CA ASP A 152 -19.53 -18.04 -5.66
C ASP A 152 -18.00 -18.07 -5.69
N GLN A 153 -17.38 -17.44 -6.68
CA GLN A 153 -15.94 -17.26 -6.75
C GLN A 153 -15.43 -16.08 -5.91
N ILE A 154 -16.29 -15.25 -5.34
CA ILE A 154 -15.90 -14.02 -4.65
C ILE A 154 -16.31 -14.08 -3.18
N ILE A 155 -15.34 -13.87 -2.30
CA ILE A 155 -15.50 -13.72 -0.87
C ILE A 155 -15.09 -12.29 -0.50
N ILE A 156 -15.77 -11.68 0.46
CA ILE A 156 -15.39 -10.35 0.93
C ILE A 156 -15.23 -10.31 2.45
N ASP A 157 -14.27 -9.52 2.91
CA ASP A 157 -14.22 -8.99 4.26
C ASP A 157 -14.47 -7.48 4.19
N PRO A 158 -15.68 -7.02 4.50
CA PRO A 158 -16.06 -5.62 4.38
C PRO A 158 -15.71 -4.77 5.61
N THR A 159 -15.07 -5.34 6.63
CA THR A 159 -14.98 -4.74 7.97
C THR A 159 -13.59 -4.24 8.34
N SER A 160 -12.55 -4.80 7.76
CA SER A 160 -11.17 -4.46 8.08
C SER A 160 -10.80 -3.02 7.68
N ARG A 161 -10.16 -2.29 8.60
CA ARG A 161 -9.81 -0.86 8.46
C ARG A 161 -8.31 -0.64 8.25
N ASN A 162 -7.52 -1.68 8.42
CA ASN A 162 -6.05 -1.64 8.31
C ASN A 162 -5.51 -3.05 8.04
N THR A 163 -4.20 -3.13 7.69
CA THR A 163 -3.57 -4.40 7.29
C THR A 163 -3.55 -5.46 8.39
N HIS A 164 -3.49 -5.06 9.66
CA HIS A 164 -3.58 -6.01 10.77
C HIS A 164 -4.97 -6.67 10.82
N GLU A 165 -6.03 -5.86 10.76
CA GLU A 165 -7.41 -6.37 10.71
C GLU A 165 -7.64 -7.24 9.47
N ASN A 166 -7.11 -6.83 8.29
CA ASN A 166 -7.16 -7.67 7.08
C ASN A 166 -6.54 -9.05 7.34
N SER A 167 -5.37 -9.11 8.00
CA SER A 167 -4.70 -10.39 8.27
C SER A 167 -5.48 -11.27 9.26
N VAL A 168 -6.05 -10.69 10.31
CA VAL A 168 -6.87 -11.40 11.32
C VAL A 168 -8.14 -11.95 10.69
N ASN A 169 -8.91 -11.11 9.98
CA ASN A 169 -10.17 -11.52 9.36
C ASN A 169 -9.94 -12.54 8.25
N THR A 170 -8.90 -12.34 7.42
CA THR A 170 -8.49 -13.35 6.42
C THR A 170 -8.15 -14.69 7.08
N ALA A 171 -7.41 -14.68 8.20
CA ALA A 171 -7.05 -15.91 8.88
C ALA A 171 -8.28 -16.69 9.40
N THR A 172 -9.29 -15.98 9.87
CA THR A 172 -10.56 -16.57 10.26
C THR A 172 -11.25 -17.22 9.07
N LEU A 173 -11.43 -16.48 7.98
CA LEU A 173 -12.08 -16.98 6.76
C LEU A 173 -11.34 -18.17 6.14
N VAL A 174 -10.00 -18.12 6.12
CA VAL A 174 -9.16 -19.22 5.62
C VAL A 174 -9.35 -20.50 6.41
N ARG A 175 -9.38 -20.40 7.76
CA ARG A 175 -9.59 -21.56 8.63
C ARG A 175 -11.01 -22.14 8.52
N GLU A 176 -12.03 -21.28 8.50
CA GLU A 176 -13.44 -21.68 8.36
C GLU A 176 -13.71 -22.42 7.05
N ARG A 177 -13.02 -22.04 5.98
CA ARG A 177 -13.18 -22.63 4.65
C ARG A 177 -12.21 -23.76 4.34
N GLY A 178 -11.24 -24.01 5.22
CA GLY A 178 -10.24 -25.05 5.04
C GLY A 178 -9.23 -24.79 3.91
N TYR A 179 -8.96 -23.52 3.58
CA TYR A 179 -7.97 -23.17 2.56
C TYR A 179 -6.55 -23.44 3.05
N GLY A 180 -5.77 -24.18 2.24
CA GLY A 180 -4.39 -24.52 2.52
C GLY A 180 -3.38 -23.61 1.82
N LYS A 181 -3.68 -23.22 0.57
CA LYS A 181 -2.72 -22.48 -0.27
C LYS A 181 -3.25 -21.13 -0.70
N ILE A 182 -2.60 -20.08 -0.21
CA ILE A 182 -3.03 -18.69 -0.33
C ILE A 182 -2.07 -17.92 -1.24
N LEU A 183 -2.62 -17.13 -2.17
CA LEU A 183 -1.87 -16.15 -2.96
C LEU A 183 -2.21 -14.75 -2.45
N LEU A 184 -1.26 -14.05 -1.84
CA LEU A 184 -1.46 -12.69 -1.33
C LEU A 184 -1.07 -11.66 -2.40
N ILE A 185 -2.01 -10.79 -2.75
CA ILE A 185 -1.86 -9.77 -3.79
C ILE A 185 -2.01 -8.38 -3.19
N THR A 186 -0.98 -7.57 -3.30
CA THR A 186 -0.99 -6.15 -2.92
C THR A 186 0.11 -5.39 -3.67
N SER A 187 0.17 -4.06 -3.51
CA SER A 187 1.24 -3.26 -4.11
C SER A 187 2.62 -3.68 -3.59
N ALA A 188 3.61 -3.68 -4.48
CA ALA A 188 4.96 -4.15 -4.18
C ALA A 188 5.57 -3.44 -2.95
N PHE A 189 5.42 -2.11 -2.86
CA PHE A 189 5.93 -1.33 -1.72
C PHE A 189 5.22 -1.66 -0.39
N HIS A 190 4.00 -2.21 -0.45
CA HIS A 190 3.18 -2.58 0.71
C HIS A 190 3.37 -4.05 1.14
N MET A 191 3.97 -4.88 0.28
CA MET A 191 4.02 -6.33 0.44
C MET A 191 4.73 -6.76 1.72
N ARG A 192 5.87 -6.15 2.07
CA ARG A 192 6.65 -6.55 3.27
C ARG A 192 5.84 -6.45 4.56
N ARG A 193 5.07 -5.37 4.73
CA ARG A 193 4.22 -5.18 5.93
C ARG A 193 3.03 -6.14 5.92
N SER A 194 2.44 -6.35 4.76
CA SER A 194 1.30 -7.25 4.60
C SER A 194 1.69 -8.70 4.87
N GLU A 195 2.75 -9.19 4.24
CA GLU A 195 3.27 -10.55 4.46
C GLU A 195 3.62 -10.81 5.93
N ALA A 196 4.33 -9.86 6.58
CA ALA A 196 4.67 -10.00 7.99
C ALA A 196 3.43 -10.07 8.88
N ALA A 197 2.37 -9.27 8.59
CA ALA A 197 1.12 -9.32 9.34
C ALA A 197 0.38 -10.65 9.14
N PHE A 198 0.38 -11.20 7.92
CA PHE A 198 -0.22 -12.50 7.60
C PHE A 198 0.55 -13.65 8.28
N ASN A 199 1.89 -13.63 8.20
CA ASN A 199 2.74 -14.61 8.87
C ASN A 199 2.51 -14.64 10.38
N LYS A 200 2.26 -13.47 11.00
CA LYS A 200 1.91 -13.37 12.43
C LYS A 200 0.62 -14.09 12.79
N GLN A 201 -0.33 -14.19 11.86
CA GLN A 201 -1.58 -14.94 12.04
C GLN A 201 -1.43 -16.45 11.74
N GLY A 202 -0.21 -16.91 11.44
CA GLY A 202 0.07 -18.30 11.03
C GLY A 202 -0.35 -18.61 9.60
N LEU A 203 -0.58 -17.59 8.77
CA LEU A 203 -0.76 -17.70 7.34
C LEU A 203 0.60 -17.46 6.67
N PHE A 204 1.04 -18.38 5.83
CA PHE A 204 2.30 -18.22 5.08
C PHE A 204 1.98 -18.17 3.58
N PRO A 205 1.43 -17.05 3.09
CA PRO A 205 0.98 -16.95 1.72
C PRO A 205 2.16 -16.92 0.74
N VAL A 206 1.93 -17.41 -0.48
CA VAL A 206 2.78 -17.03 -1.61
C VAL A 206 2.47 -15.58 -1.96
N VAL A 207 3.51 -14.75 -2.09
CA VAL A 207 3.33 -13.32 -2.36
C VAL A 207 3.33 -13.03 -3.86
N TYR A 208 2.36 -12.23 -4.30
CA TYR A 208 2.27 -11.72 -5.66
C TYR A 208 2.22 -10.18 -5.63
N PRO A 209 3.39 -9.52 -5.51
CA PRO A 209 3.47 -8.08 -5.57
C PRO A 209 3.13 -7.58 -6.97
N VAL A 210 2.29 -6.56 -7.02
CA VAL A 210 1.89 -5.83 -8.24
C VAL A 210 2.08 -4.33 -8.00
N ASP A 211 1.65 -3.47 -8.94
CA ASP A 211 1.71 -2.02 -8.75
C ASP A 211 3.11 -1.54 -8.36
N PHE A 212 4.12 -1.92 -9.15
CA PHE A 212 5.49 -1.46 -8.97
C PHE A 212 5.62 0.01 -9.37
N ARG A 213 6.22 0.82 -8.52
CA ARG A 213 6.42 2.27 -8.71
C ARG A 213 7.76 2.62 -9.33
N THR A 214 8.65 1.61 -9.45
CA THR A 214 9.99 1.78 -9.99
C THR A 214 10.20 0.88 -11.21
N SER A 215 10.73 1.48 -12.27
CA SER A 215 11.11 0.73 -13.49
C SER A 215 12.56 0.26 -13.47
N GLY A 216 13.38 0.77 -12.53
CA GLY A 216 14.83 0.57 -12.53
C GLY A 216 15.58 1.33 -13.63
N THR A 217 14.89 2.05 -14.51
CA THR A 217 15.49 2.80 -15.62
C THR A 217 16.09 4.12 -15.11
N ILE A 218 17.37 4.36 -15.40
CA ILE A 218 18.06 5.60 -15.08
C ILE A 218 18.28 6.39 -16.39
N SER A 219 17.94 7.67 -16.36
CA SER A 219 18.16 8.62 -17.45
C SER A 219 18.71 9.95 -16.90
N VAL A 220 19.10 10.86 -17.76
CA VAL A 220 19.49 12.22 -17.36
C VAL A 220 18.37 12.93 -16.59
N PHE A 221 17.12 12.67 -16.95
CA PHE A 221 15.94 13.22 -16.27
C PHE A 221 15.75 12.65 -14.85
N SER A 222 16.41 11.55 -14.51
CA SER A 222 16.35 10.97 -13.16
C SER A 222 17.05 11.84 -12.10
N PHE A 223 17.84 12.81 -12.53
CA PHE A 223 18.54 13.77 -11.66
C PHE A 223 17.80 15.12 -11.53
N LEU A 224 16.72 15.32 -12.29
CA LEU A 224 15.89 16.53 -12.17
C LEU A 224 14.78 16.32 -11.15
N PRO A 225 14.49 17.32 -10.31
CA PRO A 225 13.47 17.20 -9.27
C PRO A 225 12.07 17.08 -9.87
N SER A 226 11.23 16.24 -9.26
CA SER A 226 9.83 16.06 -9.65
C SER A 226 8.92 15.86 -8.43
N ALA A 227 7.68 16.34 -8.52
CA ALA A 227 6.67 16.13 -7.49
C ALA A 227 6.37 14.63 -7.28
N GLY A 228 6.38 13.82 -8.36
CA GLY A 228 6.19 12.38 -8.27
C GLY A 228 7.30 11.67 -7.47
N ALA A 229 8.55 12.16 -7.52
CA ALA A 229 9.63 11.62 -6.69
C ALA A 229 9.36 11.91 -5.20
N LEU A 230 8.93 13.12 -4.87
CA LEU A 230 8.60 13.48 -3.49
C LEU A 230 7.39 12.67 -2.97
N SER A 231 6.38 12.44 -3.81
CA SER A 231 5.23 11.58 -3.48
C SER A 231 5.69 10.14 -3.16
N ARG A 232 6.56 9.54 -3.98
CA ARG A 232 7.12 8.21 -3.72
C ARG A 232 7.87 8.13 -2.40
N ILE A 233 8.67 9.15 -2.05
CA ILE A 233 9.35 9.22 -0.74
C ILE A 233 8.32 9.29 0.40
N THR A 234 7.23 10.03 0.22
CA THR A 234 6.16 10.11 1.22
C THR A 234 5.52 8.73 1.48
N TRP A 235 5.21 7.96 0.43
CA TRP A 235 4.70 6.59 0.59
C TRP A 235 5.69 5.65 1.24
N MET A 236 6.97 5.74 0.85
CA MET A 236 8.01 4.93 1.48
C MET A 236 8.11 5.22 2.98
N ILE A 237 8.10 6.48 3.38
CA ILE A 237 8.13 6.86 4.80
C ILE A 237 6.89 6.32 5.52
N HIS A 238 5.71 6.44 4.90
CA HIS A 238 4.48 5.88 5.45
C HIS A 238 4.61 4.36 5.72
N GLU A 239 5.17 3.60 4.79
CA GLU A 239 5.35 2.16 4.95
C GLU A 239 6.41 1.81 6.00
N LEU A 240 7.53 2.54 6.06
CA LEU A 240 8.56 2.33 7.08
C LEU A 240 8.02 2.63 8.49
N VAL A 241 7.28 3.72 8.65
CA VAL A 241 6.59 4.05 9.90
C VAL A 241 5.55 2.98 10.24
N GLY A 242 4.78 2.52 9.25
CA GLY A 242 3.82 1.43 9.42
C GLY A 242 4.48 0.14 9.92
N LEU A 243 5.61 -0.26 9.33
CA LEU A 243 6.39 -1.42 9.77
C LEU A 243 6.91 -1.26 11.20
N ALA A 244 7.48 -0.10 11.55
CA ALA A 244 7.98 0.17 12.89
C ALA A 244 6.87 0.11 13.94
N VAL A 245 5.75 0.75 13.65
CA VAL A 245 4.56 0.77 14.53
C VAL A 245 3.98 -0.63 14.70
N TYR A 246 3.85 -1.41 13.61
CA TYR A 246 3.34 -2.79 13.68
C TYR A 246 4.24 -3.70 14.51
N ARG A 247 5.57 -3.50 14.43
CA ARG A 247 6.53 -4.23 15.27
C ARG A 247 6.36 -3.88 16.76
N ILE A 248 6.22 -2.59 17.08
CA ILE A 248 6.01 -2.13 18.48
C ILE A 248 4.70 -2.67 19.06
N GLN A 249 3.65 -2.77 18.23
CA GLN A 249 2.34 -3.30 18.64
C GLN A 249 2.27 -4.85 18.66
N GLY A 250 3.33 -5.52 18.23
CA GLY A 250 3.34 -6.98 18.13
C GLY A 250 2.43 -7.56 17.04
N TYR A 251 2.10 -6.76 16.00
CA TYR A 251 1.28 -7.16 14.86
C TYR A 251 2.10 -7.88 13.77
N ILE A 252 3.43 -7.76 13.86
CA ILE A 252 4.41 -8.46 13.01
C ILE A 252 5.59 -8.93 13.85
#